data_d2c09a0b97739cb8975ff971b278cf89
#
_entry.id   d2c09a0b97739cb8975ff971b278cf89
#
_cell.length_a   1.000
_cell.length_b   1.000
_cell.length_c   1.000
_cell.angle_alpha   90.00
_cell.angle_beta   90.00
_cell.angle_gamma   90.00
#
_symmetry.space_group_name_H-M   'P 1'
#
loop_
_entity.id
_entity.type
_entity.pdbx_description
1 polymer ?
#
loop_
_entity_poly.entity_id
_entity_poly.type
_entity_poly.pdbx_seq_one_letter_code
_entity_poly.pdbx_strand_id
1 'polypeptide(L)'
;PKGLVGSEMCIRDSIYIGPPGDHGWTYMHDVGRKYMESQLGDSITTTYLENIPENADAVRAIRKLADSGHDLIFTTSFNYMDQTHEVAKDFPDIKFEHATGYIQADNVATYSARFYEGRMIEGHIAGHMTETNTIGYIASFPIPEVVRGINAFYLAASKVNPDIKMKIIWVFTWYDPGKEADAANTLINQGADIIVQHTDTYAPCQAAQKAGVYAFGQASNQEEFCPDAHLTSIEDIWGPYYAERAKAVVDGTWSSGDTWDGMDKGMVVMSPYNTKLMPASLIQEAVNMEVGIKDGTIHPFTGPIYNQAGELVVPEGEVAPDGMLLGMNFYVQGIDGEVPQ
;
A
#
# COMPACT_ATOMS: atom_id res chain seq x y z
N PRO A 1 -42.76 13.10 -24.98
CA PRO A 1 -41.99 12.87 -23.76
C PRO A 1 -41.50 11.44 -23.80
N LYS A 2 -40.26 11.21 -24.16
CA LYS A 2 -39.61 9.92 -23.97
C LYS A 2 -39.34 9.83 -22.48
N GLY A 3 -40.02 8.89 -21.82
CA GLY A 3 -39.75 8.55 -20.44
C GLY A 3 -38.27 8.19 -20.29
N LEU A 4 -37.63 8.75 -19.30
CA LEU A 4 -36.38 8.28 -18.75
C LEU A 4 -36.64 6.85 -18.24
N VAL A 5 -36.39 5.85 -19.08
CA VAL A 5 -36.07 4.53 -18.62
C VAL A 5 -34.69 4.73 -17.99
N GLY A 6 -34.60 4.60 -16.68
CA GLY A 6 -33.31 4.61 -16.00
C GLY A 6 -32.40 3.62 -16.73
N SER A 7 -31.36 4.11 -17.36
CA SER A 7 -30.28 3.25 -17.80
C SER A 7 -29.72 2.62 -16.55
N GLU A 8 -29.86 1.29 -16.41
CA GLU A 8 -29.01 0.55 -15.50
C GLU A 8 -27.58 0.90 -15.88
N MET A 9 -26.93 1.74 -15.09
CA MET A 9 -25.59 2.17 -15.35
C MET A 9 -24.67 1.00 -14.99
N CYS A 10 -24.20 0.30 -16.01
CA CYS A 10 -23.21 -0.76 -15.84
C CYS A 10 -21.89 -0.10 -15.50
N ILE A 11 -21.67 0.13 -14.26
CA ILE A 11 -20.44 0.77 -13.82
C ILE A 11 -19.60 -0.27 -13.10
N ARG A 12 -18.38 -0.46 -13.56
CA ARG A 12 -17.18 -0.75 -12.77
C ARG A 12 -16.65 -2.12 -12.83
N ASP A 13 -15.49 -2.12 -13.38
CA ASP A 13 -14.63 -3.26 -13.26
C ASP A 13 -13.31 -2.86 -12.64
N SER A 14 -12.72 -3.84 -11.96
CA SER A 14 -11.36 -3.74 -11.46
C SER A 14 -10.50 -4.75 -12.17
N ILE A 15 -9.29 -4.39 -12.55
CA ILE A 15 -8.27 -5.36 -12.94
C ILE A 15 -7.27 -5.52 -11.79
N TYR A 16 -7.06 -6.77 -11.40
CA TYR A 16 -6.23 -7.15 -10.26
C TYR A 16 -4.97 -7.87 -10.70
N ILE A 17 -3.85 -7.55 -10.07
CA ILE A 17 -2.56 -8.20 -10.31
C ILE A 17 -2.53 -9.64 -9.77
N GLY A 18 -3.21 -9.91 -8.68
CA GLY A 18 -3.33 -11.21 -8.02
C GLY A 18 -4.79 -11.66 -7.87
N PRO A 19 -5.02 -12.77 -7.17
CA PRO A 19 -6.38 -13.22 -6.83
C PRO A 19 -6.90 -12.48 -5.59
N PRO A 20 -8.22 -12.26 -5.43
CA PRO A 20 -8.80 -11.71 -4.21
C PRO A 20 -8.56 -12.55 -2.94
N GLY A 21 -8.02 -13.76 -3.10
CA GLY A 21 -7.64 -14.65 -1.99
C GLY A 21 -6.20 -14.48 -1.51
N ASP A 22 -5.47 -13.45 -1.96
CA ASP A 22 -4.12 -13.15 -1.50
C ASP A 22 -4.07 -12.67 -0.03
N HIS A 23 -5.21 -12.18 0.49
CA HIS A 23 -5.34 -11.55 1.80
C HIS A 23 -4.35 -10.38 2.00
N GLY A 24 -4.03 -9.68 0.92
CA GLY A 24 -3.17 -8.51 0.86
C GLY A 24 -3.78 -7.43 -0.02
N TRP A 25 -2.99 -6.97 -0.99
CA TRP A 25 -3.35 -5.87 -1.89
C TRP A 25 -4.64 -6.11 -2.67
N THR A 26 -4.71 -7.20 -3.43
CA THR A 26 -5.88 -7.53 -4.25
C THR A 26 -7.12 -7.77 -3.39
N TYR A 27 -6.97 -8.46 -2.26
CA TYR A 27 -8.06 -8.67 -1.31
C TYR A 27 -8.67 -7.33 -0.85
N MET A 28 -7.85 -6.35 -0.48
CA MET A 28 -8.38 -5.06 0.00
C MET A 28 -9.02 -4.22 -1.11
N HIS A 29 -8.54 -4.32 -2.35
CA HIS A 29 -9.24 -3.75 -3.49
C HIS A 29 -10.61 -4.38 -3.73
N ASP A 30 -10.73 -5.71 -3.60
CA ASP A 30 -12.02 -6.42 -3.71
C ASP A 30 -12.96 -6.12 -2.53
N VAL A 31 -12.42 -5.96 -1.32
CA VAL A 31 -13.18 -5.44 -0.15
C VAL A 31 -13.71 -4.04 -0.46
N GLY A 32 -12.87 -3.17 -1.05
CA GLY A 32 -13.27 -1.83 -1.49
C GLY A 32 -14.38 -1.86 -2.53
N ARG A 33 -14.27 -2.73 -3.54
CA ARG A 33 -15.32 -2.95 -4.55
C ARG A 33 -16.65 -3.39 -3.90
N LYS A 34 -16.61 -4.37 -3.01
CA LYS A 34 -17.81 -4.85 -2.29
C LYS A 34 -18.42 -3.79 -1.38
N TYR A 35 -17.58 -2.98 -0.73
CA TYR A 35 -18.05 -1.82 0.04
C TYR A 35 -18.81 -0.84 -0.86
N MET A 36 -18.26 -0.48 -2.00
CA MET A 36 -18.89 0.38 -2.99
C MET A 36 -20.23 -0.15 -3.45
N GLU A 37 -20.35 -1.46 -3.74
CA GLU A 37 -21.62 -2.13 -4.05
C GLU A 37 -22.63 -1.97 -2.90
N SER A 38 -22.19 -2.18 -1.65
CA SER A 38 -23.07 -2.06 -0.49
C SER A 38 -23.61 -0.63 -0.27
N GLN A 39 -22.82 0.39 -0.67
CA GLN A 39 -23.21 1.79 -0.51
C GLN A 39 -24.12 2.30 -1.63
N LEU A 40 -23.94 1.82 -2.85
CA LEU A 40 -24.63 2.34 -4.03
C LEU A 40 -25.76 1.41 -4.53
N GLY A 41 -25.82 0.18 -4.02
CA GLY A 41 -26.89 -0.78 -4.28
C GLY A 41 -27.21 -0.94 -5.77
N ASP A 42 -28.50 -0.90 -6.12
CA ASP A 42 -28.98 -1.09 -7.49
C ASP A 42 -28.56 0.00 -8.48
N SER A 43 -27.88 1.06 -8.00
CA SER A 43 -27.35 2.12 -8.90
C SER A 43 -26.14 1.67 -9.68
N ILE A 44 -25.54 0.54 -9.32
CA ILE A 44 -24.30 0.05 -9.92
C ILE A 44 -24.25 -1.47 -10.01
N THR A 45 -23.51 -1.97 -10.99
CA THR A 45 -23.10 -3.36 -11.09
C THR A 45 -21.58 -3.42 -11.21
N THR A 46 -20.93 -4.35 -10.54
CA THR A 46 -19.46 -4.49 -10.60
C THR A 46 -19.04 -5.88 -11.05
N THR A 47 -17.91 -5.97 -11.73
CA THR A 47 -17.20 -7.21 -12.00
C THR A 47 -15.69 -7.01 -11.73
N TYR A 48 -14.87 -8.02 -11.96
CA TYR A 48 -13.41 -7.90 -11.90
C TYR A 48 -12.72 -8.93 -12.78
N LEU A 49 -11.50 -8.64 -13.17
CA LEU A 49 -10.59 -9.59 -13.80
C LEU A 49 -9.36 -9.73 -12.91
N GLU A 50 -9.01 -10.95 -12.56
CA GLU A 50 -7.90 -11.27 -11.67
C GLU A 50 -6.71 -11.88 -12.40
N ASN A 51 -5.54 -11.87 -11.74
CA ASN A 51 -4.29 -12.43 -12.27
C ASN A 51 -3.91 -11.84 -13.63
N ILE A 52 -4.11 -10.53 -13.81
CA ILE A 52 -3.75 -9.83 -15.04
C ILE A 52 -2.27 -9.41 -14.97
N PRO A 53 -1.39 -9.93 -15.82
CA PRO A 53 0.01 -9.52 -15.80
C PRO A 53 0.20 -8.07 -16.26
N GLU A 54 1.20 -7.39 -15.71
CA GLU A 54 1.55 -5.99 -15.99
C GLU A 54 2.29 -5.84 -17.33
N ASN A 55 1.68 -6.29 -18.42
CA ASN A 55 2.21 -6.27 -19.77
C ASN A 55 1.09 -6.00 -20.80
N ALA A 56 1.25 -6.42 -22.05
CA ALA A 56 0.22 -6.27 -23.09
C ALA A 56 -1.11 -6.99 -22.78
N ASP A 57 -1.14 -7.93 -21.83
CA ASP A 57 -2.38 -8.55 -21.37
C ASP A 57 -3.25 -7.56 -20.60
N ALA A 58 -2.63 -6.64 -19.84
CA ALA A 58 -3.36 -5.56 -19.17
C ALA A 58 -4.06 -4.64 -20.17
N VAL A 59 -3.40 -4.25 -21.27
CA VAL A 59 -4.05 -3.47 -22.35
C VAL A 59 -5.28 -4.19 -22.87
N ARG A 60 -5.16 -5.51 -23.13
CA ARG A 60 -6.28 -6.33 -23.64
C ARG A 60 -7.42 -6.42 -22.62
N ALA A 61 -7.09 -6.61 -21.34
CA ALA A 61 -8.06 -6.68 -20.24
C ALA A 61 -8.82 -5.37 -20.08
N ILE A 62 -8.10 -4.24 -19.96
CA ILE A 62 -8.70 -2.90 -19.82
C ILE A 62 -9.59 -2.58 -21.04
N ARG A 63 -9.10 -2.83 -22.26
CA ARG A 63 -9.85 -2.61 -23.50
C ARG A 63 -11.12 -3.45 -23.56
N LYS A 64 -11.05 -4.71 -23.15
CA LYS A 64 -12.22 -5.60 -23.08
C LYS A 64 -13.30 -5.04 -22.16
N LEU A 65 -12.93 -4.50 -21.01
CA LEU A 65 -13.88 -3.86 -20.10
C LEU A 65 -14.47 -2.60 -20.72
N ALA A 66 -13.64 -1.75 -21.31
CA ALA A 66 -14.08 -0.54 -21.99
C ALA A 66 -15.07 -0.83 -23.13
N ASP A 67 -14.77 -1.82 -23.99
CA ASP A 67 -15.64 -2.28 -25.09
C ASP A 67 -16.97 -2.87 -24.59
N SER A 68 -17.00 -3.39 -23.36
CA SER A 68 -18.21 -3.98 -22.76
C SER A 68 -19.17 -2.95 -22.17
N GLY A 69 -18.87 -1.65 -22.30
CA GLY A 69 -19.75 -0.55 -21.91
C GLY A 69 -19.66 -0.17 -20.43
N HIS A 70 -18.48 -0.34 -19.85
CA HIS A 70 -18.22 0.11 -18.46
C HIS A 70 -17.94 1.61 -18.42
N ASP A 71 -18.51 2.32 -17.45
CA ASP A 71 -18.38 3.76 -17.31
C ASP A 71 -17.18 4.17 -16.45
N LEU A 72 -16.70 3.26 -15.57
CA LEU A 72 -15.58 3.46 -14.65
C LEU A 72 -14.76 2.19 -14.52
N ILE A 73 -13.44 2.29 -14.68
CA ILE A 73 -12.51 1.16 -14.59
C ILE A 73 -11.41 1.50 -13.58
N PHE A 74 -11.25 0.65 -12.56
CA PHE A 74 -10.16 0.71 -11.61
C PHE A 74 -9.01 -0.19 -12.07
N THR A 75 -7.81 0.36 -12.18
CA THR A 75 -6.59 -0.36 -12.53
C THR A 75 -5.66 -0.38 -11.32
N THR A 76 -5.56 -1.53 -10.65
CA THR A 76 -5.09 -1.62 -9.26
C THR A 76 -3.65 -2.09 -9.12
N SER A 77 -2.75 -1.66 -9.99
CA SER A 77 -1.31 -1.86 -9.82
C SER A 77 -0.51 -0.75 -10.47
N PHE A 78 0.63 -0.39 -9.88
CA PHE A 78 1.51 0.69 -10.36
C PHE A 78 1.88 0.53 -11.84
N ASN A 79 2.29 -0.67 -12.25
CA ASN A 79 2.74 -0.92 -13.62
C ASN A 79 1.60 -1.03 -14.65
N TYR A 80 0.33 -0.84 -14.27
CA TYR A 80 -0.76 -0.66 -15.25
C TYR A 80 -0.87 0.77 -15.79
N MET A 81 0.01 1.69 -15.39
CA MET A 81 -0.10 3.11 -15.73
C MET A 81 -0.11 3.36 -17.22
N ASP A 82 0.91 2.88 -17.95
CA ASP A 82 1.01 3.08 -19.40
C ASP A 82 -0.14 2.39 -20.15
N GLN A 83 -0.53 1.19 -19.72
CA GLN A 83 -1.61 0.42 -20.31
C GLN A 83 -2.98 1.10 -20.11
N THR A 84 -3.20 1.69 -18.93
CA THR A 84 -4.40 2.49 -18.65
C THR A 84 -4.46 3.69 -19.58
N HIS A 85 -3.36 4.43 -19.70
CA HIS A 85 -3.29 5.61 -20.59
C HIS A 85 -3.40 5.26 -22.06
N GLU A 86 -2.86 4.12 -22.49
CA GLU A 86 -3.02 3.64 -23.87
C GLU A 86 -4.49 3.45 -24.22
N VAL A 87 -5.23 2.75 -23.35
CA VAL A 87 -6.66 2.48 -23.59
C VAL A 87 -7.52 3.74 -23.39
N ALA A 88 -7.25 4.54 -22.37
CA ALA A 88 -8.05 5.72 -22.06
C ALA A 88 -8.14 6.73 -23.21
N LYS A 89 -7.10 6.82 -24.06
CA LYS A 89 -7.10 7.67 -25.26
C LYS A 89 -8.17 7.29 -26.29
N ASP A 90 -8.49 6.00 -26.38
CA ASP A 90 -9.47 5.47 -27.33
C ASP A 90 -10.91 5.54 -26.77
N PHE A 91 -11.06 5.74 -25.44
CA PHE A 91 -12.34 5.76 -24.73
C PHE A 91 -12.51 7.02 -23.87
N PRO A 92 -12.63 8.20 -24.45
CA PRO A 92 -12.64 9.47 -23.71
C PRO A 92 -13.85 9.65 -22.77
N ASP A 93 -14.95 8.94 -23.02
CA ASP A 93 -16.15 9.00 -22.18
C ASP A 93 -16.05 8.11 -20.93
N ILE A 94 -15.22 7.07 -20.95
CA ILE A 94 -14.99 6.17 -19.81
C ILE A 94 -14.03 6.84 -18.84
N LYS A 95 -14.27 6.66 -17.54
CA LYS A 95 -13.41 7.14 -16.45
C LYS A 95 -12.51 6.03 -15.96
N PHE A 96 -11.27 6.37 -15.68
CA PHE A 96 -10.26 5.45 -15.17
C PHE A 96 -9.71 5.96 -13.85
N GLU A 97 -9.63 5.07 -12.88
CA GLU A 97 -9.02 5.30 -11.56
C GLU A 97 -7.80 4.39 -11.44
N HIS A 98 -6.61 4.97 -11.51
CA HIS A 98 -5.37 4.21 -11.52
C HIS A 98 -4.66 4.29 -10.15
N ALA A 99 -4.48 3.12 -9.51
CA ALA A 99 -3.83 3.00 -8.21
C ALA A 99 -2.32 3.25 -8.32
N THR A 100 -1.80 4.06 -7.41
CA THR A 100 -0.36 4.33 -7.19
C THR A 100 0.38 4.96 -8.37
N GLY A 101 -0.33 5.34 -9.44
CA GLY A 101 0.24 6.07 -10.57
C GLY A 101 0.46 7.57 -10.28
N TYR A 102 1.07 8.25 -11.23
CA TYR A 102 1.37 9.69 -11.14
C TYR A 102 1.06 10.47 -12.43
N ILE A 103 0.53 9.79 -13.45
CA ILE A 103 0.11 10.42 -14.71
C ILE A 103 -1.41 10.50 -14.74
N GLN A 104 -1.95 11.70 -14.90
CA GLN A 104 -3.38 11.95 -15.09
C GLN A 104 -3.68 12.34 -16.55
N ALA A 105 -4.96 12.22 -16.94
CA ALA A 105 -5.54 12.74 -18.18
C ALA A 105 -6.98 13.19 -17.89
N ASP A 106 -7.67 13.79 -18.86
CA ASP A 106 -9.03 14.28 -18.67
C ASP A 106 -10.01 13.22 -18.17
N ASN A 107 -9.74 11.97 -18.49
CA ASN A 107 -10.54 10.80 -18.07
C ASN A 107 -9.75 9.78 -17.24
N VAL A 108 -8.54 10.10 -16.77
CA VAL A 108 -7.73 9.25 -15.90
C VAL A 108 -7.38 10.01 -14.63
N ALA A 109 -7.83 9.54 -13.49
CA ALA A 109 -7.42 9.99 -12.18
C ALA A 109 -6.44 8.99 -11.55
N THR A 110 -5.63 9.44 -10.61
CA THR A 110 -4.71 8.61 -9.83
C THR A 110 -5.10 8.65 -8.35
N TYR A 111 -4.84 7.54 -7.65
CA TYR A 111 -5.01 7.47 -6.21
C TYR A 111 -3.95 6.58 -5.58
N SER A 112 -3.53 6.94 -4.38
CA SER A 112 -2.62 6.16 -3.55
C SER A 112 -2.86 6.48 -2.08
N ALA A 113 -2.27 5.71 -1.19
CA ALA A 113 -2.32 5.96 0.23
C ALA A 113 -0.94 6.28 0.81
N ARG A 114 -0.91 6.98 1.95
CA ARG A 114 0.33 7.32 2.68
C ARG A 114 0.77 6.14 3.56
N PHE A 115 1.04 4.98 2.94
CA PHE A 115 1.43 3.75 3.64
C PHE A 115 2.60 3.94 4.60
N TYR A 116 3.50 4.87 4.28
CA TYR A 116 4.67 5.20 5.09
C TYR A 116 4.31 5.70 6.51
N GLU A 117 3.08 6.17 6.73
CA GLU A 117 2.58 6.55 8.04
C GLU A 117 2.49 5.31 8.95
N GLY A 118 1.92 4.22 8.45
CA GLY A 118 1.90 2.93 9.15
C GLY A 118 3.30 2.35 9.34
N ARG A 119 4.19 2.50 8.33
CA ARG A 119 5.58 2.06 8.44
C ARG A 119 6.34 2.72 9.59
N MET A 120 6.07 3.98 9.87
CA MET A 120 6.64 4.66 11.04
C MET A 120 6.24 3.95 12.35
N ILE A 121 4.96 3.58 12.48
CA ILE A 121 4.45 2.90 13.68
C ILE A 121 5.07 1.51 13.80
N GLU A 122 5.10 0.74 12.71
CA GLU A 122 5.76 -0.57 12.67
C GLU A 122 7.25 -0.47 13.04
N GLY A 123 7.94 0.54 12.52
CA GLY A 123 9.35 0.78 12.85
C GLY A 123 9.56 1.09 14.34
N HIS A 124 8.71 1.93 14.93
CA HIS A 124 8.75 2.20 16.37
C HIS A 124 8.55 0.92 17.19
N ILE A 125 7.56 0.11 16.85
CA ILE A 125 7.30 -1.18 17.49
C ILE A 125 8.52 -2.10 17.34
N ALA A 126 9.06 -2.23 16.14
CA ALA A 126 10.22 -3.08 15.86
C ALA A 126 11.45 -2.68 16.66
N GLY A 127 11.71 -1.37 16.82
CA GLY A 127 12.82 -0.87 17.62
C GLY A 127 12.76 -1.30 19.07
N HIS A 128 11.56 -1.44 19.64
CA HIS A 128 11.33 -1.93 20.99
C HIS A 128 11.32 -3.45 21.13
N MET A 129 10.86 -4.18 20.09
CA MET A 129 10.59 -5.61 20.15
C MET A 129 11.76 -6.49 19.72
N THR A 130 12.69 -5.98 18.90
CA THR A 130 13.82 -6.77 18.43
C THR A 130 14.80 -7.10 19.56
N GLU A 131 15.27 -8.34 19.58
CA GLU A 131 16.33 -8.82 20.48
C GLU A 131 17.69 -8.92 19.78
N THR A 132 17.68 -9.13 18.45
CA THR A 132 18.90 -9.30 17.65
C THR A 132 19.38 -7.98 17.03
N ASN A 133 18.62 -6.91 17.15
CA ASN A 133 18.80 -5.64 16.43
C ASN A 133 18.78 -5.80 14.89
N THR A 134 18.27 -6.92 14.37
CA THR A 134 18.27 -7.21 12.94
C THR A 134 16.83 -7.35 12.44
N ILE A 135 16.45 -6.46 11.55
CA ILE A 135 15.14 -6.44 10.90
C ILE A 135 15.31 -6.96 9.46
N GLY A 136 14.43 -7.86 9.03
CA GLY A 136 14.34 -8.30 7.66
C GLY A 136 13.20 -7.59 6.91
N TYR A 137 13.51 -6.88 5.84
CA TYR A 137 12.52 -6.19 5.01
C TYR A 137 12.43 -6.83 3.61
N ILE A 138 11.25 -7.30 3.24
CA ILE A 138 10.96 -7.86 1.92
C ILE A 138 10.35 -6.74 1.08
N ALA A 139 11.03 -6.34 0.02
CA ALA A 139 10.63 -5.27 -0.86
C ALA A 139 10.27 -5.80 -2.25
N SER A 140 9.20 -5.27 -2.84
CA SER A 140 8.71 -5.66 -4.17
C SER A 140 9.53 -5.04 -5.30
N PHE A 141 9.27 -3.79 -5.65
CA PHE A 141 9.97 -3.07 -6.71
C PHE A 141 10.59 -1.77 -6.17
N PRO A 142 11.74 -1.31 -6.71
CA PRO A 142 12.45 -0.12 -6.24
C PRO A 142 11.80 1.17 -6.73
N ILE A 143 10.52 1.36 -6.44
CA ILE A 143 9.75 2.56 -6.72
C ILE A 143 9.68 3.47 -5.48
N PRO A 144 9.40 4.78 -5.65
CA PRO A 144 9.38 5.73 -4.53
C PRO A 144 8.48 5.32 -3.37
N GLU A 145 7.34 4.69 -3.65
CA GLU A 145 6.41 4.20 -2.63
C GLU A 145 7.07 3.19 -1.68
N VAL A 146 7.77 2.20 -2.22
CA VAL A 146 8.45 1.17 -1.45
C VAL A 146 9.67 1.75 -0.73
N VAL A 147 10.47 2.57 -1.41
CA VAL A 147 11.67 3.20 -0.84
C VAL A 147 11.32 4.10 0.35
N ARG A 148 10.26 4.95 0.23
CA ARG A 148 9.86 5.79 1.37
C ARG A 148 9.28 4.98 2.52
N GLY A 149 8.61 3.85 2.25
CA GLY A 149 8.16 2.93 3.29
C GLY A 149 9.33 2.36 4.09
N ILE A 150 10.38 1.89 3.40
CA ILE A 150 11.64 1.43 4.00
C ILE A 150 12.26 2.52 4.87
N ASN A 151 12.38 3.74 4.32
CA ASN A 151 12.98 4.88 5.03
C ASN A 151 12.17 5.28 6.27
N ALA A 152 10.84 5.36 6.18
CA ALA A 152 9.97 5.71 7.31
C ALA A 152 10.08 4.69 8.45
N PHE A 153 10.09 3.40 8.10
CA PHE A 153 10.28 2.33 9.06
C PHE A 153 11.64 2.45 9.76
N TYR A 154 12.73 2.59 8.98
CA TYR A 154 14.08 2.68 9.54
C TYR A 154 14.28 3.89 10.43
N LEU A 155 13.82 5.07 10.01
CA LEU A 155 13.91 6.29 10.81
C LEU A 155 13.23 6.14 12.17
N ALA A 156 12.06 5.51 12.21
CA ALA A 156 11.36 5.28 13.47
C ALA A 156 12.06 4.21 14.34
N ALA A 157 12.49 3.11 13.74
CA ALA A 157 13.17 2.03 14.44
C ALA A 157 14.51 2.46 15.02
N SER A 158 15.33 3.17 14.25
CA SER A 158 16.66 3.64 14.67
C SER A 158 16.60 4.75 15.72
N LYS A 159 15.51 5.53 15.75
CA LYS A 159 15.26 6.52 16.80
C LYS A 159 15.04 5.86 18.16
N VAL A 160 14.43 4.68 18.20
CA VAL A 160 14.20 3.89 19.40
C VAL A 160 15.46 3.09 19.76
N ASN A 161 16.04 2.44 18.77
CA ASN A 161 17.19 1.55 18.92
C ASN A 161 18.26 1.89 17.87
N PRO A 162 19.29 2.69 18.25
CA PRO A 162 20.35 3.10 17.32
C PRO A 162 21.21 1.96 16.74
N ASP A 163 21.17 0.77 17.35
CA ASP A 163 21.93 -0.40 16.91
C ASP A 163 21.22 -1.24 15.82
N ILE A 164 20.02 -0.79 15.38
CA ILE A 164 19.22 -1.46 14.37
C ILE A 164 19.99 -1.62 13.06
N LYS A 165 19.94 -2.84 12.55
CA LYS A 165 20.40 -3.22 11.21
C LYS A 165 19.21 -3.69 10.41
N MET A 166 18.97 -3.09 9.28
CA MET A 166 17.90 -3.51 8.37
C MET A 166 18.49 -4.19 7.14
N LYS A 167 18.11 -5.45 6.93
CA LYS A 167 18.47 -6.24 5.75
C LYS A 167 17.29 -6.26 4.79
N ILE A 168 17.54 -5.90 3.53
CA ILE A 168 16.50 -5.76 2.52
C ILE A 168 16.71 -6.80 1.44
N ILE A 169 15.66 -7.52 1.07
CA ILE A 169 15.62 -8.39 -0.11
C ILE A 169 14.57 -7.86 -1.06
N TRP A 170 15.00 -7.51 -2.28
CA TRP A 170 14.16 -7.12 -3.39
C TRP A 170 13.75 -8.38 -4.17
N VAL A 171 12.44 -8.69 -4.20
CA VAL A 171 11.91 -9.90 -4.85
C VAL A 171 11.46 -9.66 -6.29
N PHE A 172 11.34 -8.41 -6.72
CA PHE A 172 10.91 -7.99 -8.05
C PHE A 172 9.60 -8.64 -8.50
N THR A 173 8.66 -8.69 -7.57
CA THR A 173 7.27 -9.12 -7.78
C THR A 173 6.38 -8.48 -6.73
N TRP A 174 5.10 -8.27 -7.06
CA TRP A 174 4.10 -7.90 -6.07
C TRP A 174 3.55 -9.14 -5.37
N TYR A 175 3.23 -10.18 -6.14
CA TYR A 175 2.58 -11.40 -5.68
C TYR A 175 3.35 -12.64 -6.15
N ASP A 176 4.02 -13.31 -5.24
CA ASP A 176 4.65 -14.63 -5.43
C ASP A 176 4.90 -15.26 -4.06
N PRO A 177 3.93 -16.05 -3.54
CA PRO A 177 4.05 -16.64 -2.20
C PRO A 177 5.35 -17.43 -1.97
N GLY A 178 5.87 -18.07 -3.03
CA GLY A 178 7.12 -18.82 -2.96
C GLY A 178 8.33 -17.92 -2.74
N LYS A 179 8.50 -16.90 -3.58
CA LYS A 179 9.60 -15.93 -3.45
C LYS A 179 9.53 -15.16 -2.15
N GLU A 180 8.32 -14.77 -1.72
CA GLU A 180 8.10 -14.05 -0.48
C GLU A 180 8.50 -14.89 0.74
N ALA A 181 8.09 -16.17 0.79
CA ALA A 181 8.51 -17.10 1.85
C ALA A 181 10.02 -17.38 1.83
N ASP A 182 10.62 -17.52 0.66
CA ASP A 182 12.07 -17.76 0.52
C ASP A 182 12.87 -16.52 0.99
N ALA A 183 12.40 -15.32 0.68
CA ALA A 183 12.99 -14.07 1.15
C ALA A 183 12.90 -13.96 2.68
N ALA A 184 11.74 -14.26 3.27
CA ALA A 184 11.56 -14.29 4.72
C ALA A 184 12.52 -15.28 5.39
N ASN A 185 12.57 -16.52 4.91
CA ASN A 185 13.47 -17.55 5.43
C ASN A 185 14.95 -17.14 5.31
N THR A 186 15.32 -16.49 4.20
CA THR A 186 16.70 -16.00 3.99
C THR A 186 17.06 -14.92 5.02
N LEU A 187 16.16 -13.95 5.25
CA LEU A 187 16.36 -12.88 6.23
C LEU A 187 16.45 -13.43 7.66
N ILE A 188 15.58 -14.38 8.02
CA ILE A 188 15.59 -15.07 9.31
C ILE A 188 16.92 -15.82 9.51
N ASN A 189 17.38 -16.56 8.51
CA ASN A 189 18.66 -17.26 8.55
C ASN A 189 19.86 -16.30 8.67
N GLN A 190 19.68 -15.05 8.28
CA GLN A 190 20.67 -13.98 8.46
C GLN A 190 20.56 -13.25 9.80
N GLY A 191 19.70 -13.72 10.70
CA GLY A 191 19.55 -13.21 12.05
C GLY A 191 18.43 -12.22 12.28
N ALA A 192 17.56 -11.99 11.29
CA ALA A 192 16.37 -11.15 11.50
C ALA A 192 15.39 -11.85 12.46
N ASP A 193 14.94 -11.13 13.47
CA ASP A 193 13.93 -11.59 14.43
C ASP A 193 12.58 -10.86 14.26
N ILE A 194 12.52 -9.94 13.32
CA ILE A 194 11.28 -9.29 12.86
C ILE A 194 11.28 -9.22 11.34
N ILE A 195 10.19 -9.65 10.72
CA ILE A 195 9.99 -9.60 9.26
C ILE A 195 8.96 -8.53 8.93
N VAL A 196 9.32 -7.67 7.98
CA VAL A 196 8.48 -6.63 7.40
C VAL A 196 8.36 -6.89 5.91
N GLN A 197 7.21 -6.63 5.32
CA GLN A 197 7.01 -6.86 3.88
C GLN A 197 6.31 -5.69 3.21
N HIS A 198 6.62 -5.50 1.94
CA HIS A 198 5.86 -4.70 0.99
C HIS A 198 5.59 -5.55 -0.26
N THR A 199 4.93 -6.68 -0.02
CA THR A 199 4.48 -7.69 -0.98
C THR A 199 3.09 -8.16 -0.58
N ASP A 200 2.40 -8.92 -1.42
CA ASP A 200 0.95 -9.05 -1.36
C ASP A 200 0.43 -10.28 -0.60
N THR A 201 1.31 -11.18 -0.13
CA THR A 201 0.82 -12.41 0.51
C THR A 201 1.15 -12.49 2.00
N TYR A 202 0.44 -13.35 2.70
CA TYR A 202 0.73 -13.67 4.11
C TYR A 202 1.87 -14.70 4.29
N ALA A 203 2.51 -15.16 3.21
CA ALA A 203 3.55 -16.16 3.27
C ALA A 203 4.77 -15.77 4.14
N PRO A 204 5.26 -14.50 4.13
CA PRO A 204 6.31 -14.06 5.04
C PRO A 204 5.93 -14.16 6.51
N CYS A 205 4.69 -13.82 6.85
CA CYS A 205 4.19 -13.89 8.22
C CYS A 205 4.12 -15.35 8.71
N GLN A 206 3.68 -16.28 7.85
CA GLN A 206 3.70 -17.71 8.18
C GLN A 206 5.13 -18.25 8.34
N ALA A 207 6.08 -17.78 7.51
CA ALA A 207 7.49 -18.16 7.65
C ALA A 207 8.07 -17.65 8.99
N ALA A 208 7.75 -16.42 9.38
CA ALA A 208 8.14 -15.85 10.66
C ALA A 208 7.57 -16.66 11.84
N GLN A 209 6.27 -16.99 11.82
CA GLN A 209 5.66 -17.81 12.87
C GLN A 209 6.32 -19.18 12.99
N LYS A 210 6.59 -19.85 11.87
CA LYS A 210 7.25 -21.14 11.85
C LYS A 210 8.66 -21.10 12.46
N ALA A 211 9.34 -19.98 12.30
CA ALA A 211 10.68 -19.74 12.84
C ALA A 211 10.67 -19.22 14.28
N GLY A 212 9.52 -18.86 14.82
CA GLY A 212 9.39 -18.28 16.17
C GLY A 212 9.90 -16.83 16.26
N VAL A 213 9.80 -16.07 15.16
CA VAL A 213 10.12 -14.63 15.09
C VAL A 213 8.88 -13.82 14.79
N TYR A 214 8.94 -12.51 14.94
CA TYR A 214 7.78 -11.63 14.73
C TYR A 214 7.63 -11.19 13.28
N ALA A 215 6.44 -10.71 12.94
CA ALA A 215 6.14 -10.15 11.62
C ALA A 215 5.10 -9.03 11.69
N PHE A 216 5.16 -8.13 10.70
CA PHE A 216 4.11 -7.19 10.36
C PHE A 216 3.43 -7.64 9.07
N GLY A 217 2.11 -7.46 9.01
CA GLY A 217 1.33 -7.72 7.80
C GLY A 217 1.28 -6.50 6.87
N GLN A 218 0.84 -6.74 5.64
CA GLN A 218 0.73 -5.72 4.60
C GLN A 218 -0.65 -5.73 3.98
N ALA A 219 -1.17 -4.53 3.72
CA ALA A 219 -2.43 -4.19 3.08
C ALA A 219 -3.69 -4.63 3.84
N SER A 220 -3.69 -5.75 4.56
CA SER A 220 -4.81 -6.25 5.36
C SER A 220 -4.35 -6.85 6.69
N ASN A 221 -5.33 -7.12 7.57
CA ASN A 221 -5.05 -7.87 8.81
C ASN A 221 -4.70 -9.32 8.49
N GLN A 222 -3.46 -9.71 8.75
CA GLN A 222 -2.94 -11.06 8.50
C GLN A 222 -2.85 -11.92 9.77
N GLU A 223 -3.39 -11.48 10.91
CA GLU A 223 -3.29 -12.18 12.20
C GLU A 223 -3.79 -13.63 12.13
N GLU A 224 -4.86 -13.91 11.38
CA GLU A 224 -5.42 -15.27 11.28
C GLU A 224 -4.45 -16.30 10.70
N PHE A 225 -3.47 -15.87 9.88
CA PHE A 225 -2.48 -16.74 9.23
C PHE A 225 -1.24 -16.99 10.09
N CYS A 226 -0.99 -16.13 11.08
CA CYS A 226 0.23 -16.18 11.89
C CYS A 226 0.03 -15.52 13.28
N PRO A 227 -0.96 -15.99 14.07
CA PRO A 227 -1.36 -15.34 15.32
C PRO A 227 -0.27 -15.26 16.38
N ASP A 228 0.75 -16.13 16.31
CA ASP A 228 1.85 -16.18 17.27
C ASP A 228 3.09 -15.39 16.79
N ALA A 229 3.02 -14.74 15.62
CA ALA A 229 4.10 -13.90 15.08
C ALA A 229 3.63 -12.48 14.74
N HIS A 230 2.37 -12.32 14.32
CA HIS A 230 1.82 -11.07 13.85
C HIS A 230 1.69 -10.04 14.95
N LEU A 231 2.37 -8.90 14.81
CA LEU A 231 2.30 -7.79 15.77
C LEU A 231 1.14 -6.85 15.45
N THR A 232 1.03 -6.42 14.21
CA THR A 232 -0.05 -5.64 13.58
C THR A 232 0.17 -5.62 12.06
N SER A 233 -0.75 -4.99 11.32
CA SER A 233 -0.62 -4.73 9.87
C SER A 233 -0.96 -3.28 9.55
N ILE A 234 -0.48 -2.81 8.41
CA ILE A 234 -1.06 -1.66 7.72
C ILE A 234 -2.25 -2.18 6.91
N GLU A 235 -3.43 -1.57 7.05
CA GLU A 235 -4.60 -1.90 6.24
C GLU A 235 -4.92 -0.76 5.29
N ASP A 236 -5.25 -1.11 4.05
CA ASP A 236 -5.59 -0.18 2.97
C ASP A 236 -7.10 -0.09 2.82
N ILE A 237 -7.70 1.03 3.15
CA ILE A 237 -9.16 1.20 3.20
C ILE A 237 -9.66 1.92 1.94
N TRP A 238 -9.80 1.20 0.84
CA TRP A 238 -10.20 1.75 -0.46
C TRP A 238 -11.70 2.03 -0.60
N GLY A 239 -12.53 1.38 0.20
CA GLY A 239 -13.99 1.37 0.04
C GLY A 239 -14.64 2.75 -0.03
N PRO A 240 -14.41 3.64 0.93
CA PRO A 240 -14.98 5.00 0.90
C PRO A 240 -14.59 5.78 -0.35
N TYR A 241 -13.32 5.73 -0.75
CA TYR A 241 -12.83 6.34 -1.98
C TYR A 241 -13.57 5.78 -3.21
N TYR A 242 -13.65 4.47 -3.34
CA TYR A 242 -14.34 3.82 -4.45
C TYR A 242 -15.81 4.24 -4.53
N ALA A 243 -16.50 4.27 -3.40
CA ALA A 243 -17.90 4.68 -3.36
C ALA A 243 -18.08 6.15 -3.77
N GLU A 244 -17.19 7.04 -3.33
CA GLU A 244 -17.20 8.45 -3.71
C GLU A 244 -16.98 8.64 -5.22
N ARG A 245 -15.91 8.02 -5.77
CA ARG A 245 -15.57 8.14 -7.19
C ARG A 245 -16.66 7.57 -8.08
N ALA A 246 -17.20 6.45 -7.69
CA ALA A 246 -18.31 5.82 -8.36
C ALA A 246 -19.59 6.68 -8.33
N LYS A 247 -19.92 7.22 -7.17
CA LYS A 247 -21.05 8.14 -7.04
C LYS A 247 -20.86 9.38 -7.93
N ALA A 248 -19.65 9.92 -7.99
CA ALA A 248 -19.34 11.06 -8.84
C ALA A 248 -19.59 10.76 -10.34
N VAL A 249 -19.31 9.54 -10.81
CA VAL A 249 -19.64 9.11 -12.17
C VAL A 249 -21.17 9.05 -12.36
N VAL A 250 -21.90 8.42 -11.41
CA VAL A 250 -23.38 8.37 -11.45
C VAL A 250 -24.01 9.76 -11.52
N ASP A 251 -23.49 10.69 -10.71
CA ASP A 251 -24.01 12.06 -10.61
C ASP A 251 -23.52 12.95 -11.77
N GLY A 252 -22.61 12.50 -12.62
CA GLY A 252 -21.99 13.30 -13.69
C GLY A 252 -21.06 14.41 -13.19
N THR A 253 -20.54 14.26 -11.97
CA THR A 253 -19.65 15.24 -11.30
C THR A 253 -18.19 14.79 -11.23
N TRP A 254 -17.89 13.63 -11.79
CA TRP A 254 -16.53 13.10 -11.79
C TRP A 254 -15.55 14.04 -12.49
N SER A 255 -14.40 14.23 -11.90
CA SER A 255 -13.27 14.95 -12.50
C SER A 255 -11.98 14.20 -12.24
N SER A 256 -11.03 14.30 -13.16
CA SER A 256 -9.67 13.81 -12.96
C SER A 256 -8.98 14.57 -11.83
N GLY A 257 -8.01 13.92 -11.21
CA GLY A 257 -7.18 14.48 -10.14
C GLY A 257 -6.28 13.42 -9.56
N ASP A 258 -5.52 13.80 -8.54
CA ASP A 258 -4.71 12.91 -7.74
C ASP A 258 -5.22 12.90 -6.30
N THR A 259 -5.32 11.70 -5.73
CA THR A 259 -5.69 11.49 -4.32
C THR A 259 -4.55 10.74 -3.63
N TRP A 260 -3.99 11.33 -2.58
CA TRP A 260 -2.96 10.70 -1.78
C TRP A 260 -3.24 10.93 -0.30
N ASP A 261 -4.16 10.15 0.21
CA ASP A 261 -4.69 10.27 1.56
C ASP A 261 -4.02 9.29 2.54
N GLY A 262 -4.01 9.64 3.81
CA GLY A 262 -3.37 8.89 4.87
C GLY A 262 -4.33 8.48 5.98
N MET A 263 -3.77 8.36 7.18
CA MET A 263 -4.53 8.02 8.40
C MET A 263 -5.55 9.09 8.76
N ASP A 264 -5.31 10.35 8.43
CA ASP A 264 -6.22 11.48 8.71
C ASP A 264 -7.56 11.34 7.98
N LYS A 265 -7.55 10.72 6.79
CA LYS A 265 -8.74 10.43 5.98
C LYS A 265 -9.22 8.98 6.14
N GLY A 266 -8.51 8.16 6.91
CA GLY A 266 -8.85 6.76 7.11
C GLY A 266 -8.59 5.86 5.91
N MET A 267 -7.74 6.30 4.95
CA MET A 267 -7.31 5.46 3.84
C MET A 267 -6.22 4.47 4.27
N VAL A 268 -5.48 4.80 5.32
CA VAL A 268 -4.55 3.92 6.02
C VAL A 268 -5.00 3.76 7.46
N VAL A 269 -5.08 2.52 7.93
CA VAL A 269 -5.33 2.24 9.35
C VAL A 269 -4.38 1.14 9.83
N MET A 270 -4.17 1.05 11.15
CA MET A 270 -3.47 -0.07 11.76
C MET A 270 -4.47 -1.16 12.14
N SER A 271 -4.13 -2.41 11.86
CA SER A 271 -4.84 -3.57 12.42
C SER A 271 -4.77 -3.56 13.94
N PRO A 272 -5.67 -4.30 14.62
CA PRO A 272 -5.54 -4.48 16.07
C PRO A 272 -4.14 -4.95 16.46
N TYR A 273 -3.57 -4.29 17.47
CA TYR A 273 -2.28 -4.68 18.04
C TYR A 273 -2.39 -5.99 18.80
N ASN A 274 -1.45 -6.91 18.59
CA ASN A 274 -1.47 -8.22 19.24
C ASN A 274 -1.12 -8.10 20.74
N THR A 275 -2.14 -8.08 21.58
CA THR A 275 -2.00 -7.94 23.04
C THR A 275 -1.34 -9.13 23.73
N LYS A 276 -1.19 -10.27 23.04
CA LYS A 276 -0.49 -11.45 23.58
C LYS A 276 1.02 -11.32 23.43
N LEU A 277 1.46 -10.63 22.39
CA LEU A 277 2.88 -10.52 22.03
C LEU A 277 3.48 -9.17 22.46
N MET A 278 2.68 -8.12 22.47
CA MET A 278 3.15 -6.76 22.72
C MET A 278 2.82 -6.27 24.13
N PRO A 279 3.77 -5.57 24.82
CA PRO A 279 3.49 -4.89 26.07
C PRO A 279 2.40 -3.82 25.91
N ALA A 280 1.51 -3.71 26.90
CA ALA A 280 0.43 -2.72 26.86
C ALA A 280 0.93 -1.26 26.76
N SER A 281 2.08 -0.94 27.35
CA SER A 281 2.72 0.40 27.22
C SER A 281 3.11 0.71 25.80
N LEU A 282 3.69 -0.26 25.08
CA LEU A 282 4.10 -0.10 23.68
C LEU A 282 2.88 0.05 22.75
N ILE A 283 1.81 -0.72 22.99
CA ILE A 283 0.54 -0.53 22.29
C ILE A 283 -0.01 0.87 22.49
N GLN A 284 0.04 1.39 23.73
CA GLN A 284 -0.41 2.76 24.00
C GLN A 284 0.43 3.82 23.28
N GLU A 285 1.75 3.61 23.19
CA GLU A 285 2.63 4.48 22.40
C GLU A 285 2.26 4.45 20.90
N ALA A 286 2.04 3.27 20.32
CA ALA A 286 1.60 3.13 18.94
C ALA A 286 0.25 3.84 18.68
N VAL A 287 -0.73 3.68 19.55
CA VAL A 287 -2.02 4.39 19.47
C VAL A 287 -1.84 5.90 19.57
N ASN A 288 -0.97 6.39 20.45
CA ASN A 288 -0.67 7.82 20.54
C ASN A 288 0.01 8.34 19.25
N MET A 289 0.86 7.53 18.60
CA MET A 289 1.44 7.87 17.31
C MET A 289 0.38 7.98 16.22
N GLU A 290 -0.59 7.04 16.16
CA GLU A 290 -1.71 7.16 15.23
C GLU A 290 -2.49 8.48 15.41
N VAL A 291 -2.76 8.86 16.66
CA VAL A 291 -3.42 10.14 16.95
C VAL A 291 -2.58 11.31 16.46
N GLY A 292 -1.28 11.32 16.75
CA GLY A 292 -0.39 12.40 16.34
C GLY A 292 -0.20 12.48 14.83
N ILE A 293 -0.25 11.34 14.10
CA ILE A 293 -0.22 11.34 12.63
C ILE A 293 -1.54 11.90 12.09
N LYS A 294 -2.67 11.47 12.62
CA LYS A 294 -4.00 11.93 12.20
C LYS A 294 -4.24 13.42 12.41
N ASP A 295 -3.71 13.98 13.49
CA ASP A 295 -3.84 15.41 13.79
C ASP A 295 -2.68 16.27 13.25
N GLY A 296 -1.68 15.65 12.60
CA GLY A 296 -0.53 16.30 11.96
C GLY A 296 0.56 16.77 12.92
N THR A 297 0.50 16.40 14.20
CA THR A 297 1.55 16.71 15.18
C THR A 297 2.77 15.79 15.08
N ILE A 298 2.61 14.64 14.42
CA ILE A 298 3.68 13.70 14.11
C ILE A 298 3.71 13.48 12.58
N HIS A 299 4.90 13.57 12.00
CA HIS A 299 5.11 13.22 10.61
C HIS A 299 6.34 12.31 10.46
N PRO A 300 6.28 11.19 9.70
CA PRO A 300 7.38 10.22 9.57
C PRO A 300 8.69 10.83 9.08
N PHE A 301 8.60 11.83 8.23
CA PHE A 301 9.77 12.52 7.65
C PHE A 301 9.96 13.92 8.23
N THR A 302 9.95 14.03 9.56
CA THR A 302 10.38 15.26 10.26
C THR A 302 11.88 15.22 10.45
N GLY A 303 12.58 16.26 9.98
CA GLY A 303 14.04 16.39 10.07
C GLY A 303 14.61 16.61 11.48
N PRO A 304 15.93 16.47 11.61
CA PRO A 304 16.91 16.40 10.52
C PRO A 304 16.99 14.98 9.92
N ILE A 305 16.98 14.89 8.60
CA ILE A 305 17.14 13.62 7.86
C ILE A 305 18.33 13.78 6.91
N TYR A 306 19.20 12.78 6.91
CA TYR A 306 20.34 12.68 6.02
C TYR A 306 20.18 11.49 5.07
N ASN A 307 20.65 11.63 3.83
CA ASN A 307 20.77 10.50 2.92
C ASN A 307 22.04 9.68 3.22
N GLN A 308 22.24 8.56 2.52
CA GLN A 308 23.43 7.70 2.71
C GLN A 308 24.76 8.39 2.45
N ALA A 309 24.79 9.44 1.63
CA ALA A 309 25.99 10.25 1.38
C ALA A 309 26.31 11.23 2.54
N GLY A 310 25.44 11.30 3.56
CA GLY A 310 25.58 12.24 4.68
C GLY A 310 25.09 13.65 4.34
N GLU A 311 24.37 13.84 3.25
CA GLU A 311 23.78 15.13 2.88
C GLU A 311 22.46 15.34 3.63
N LEU A 312 22.28 16.53 4.21
CA LEU A 312 21.04 16.92 4.89
C LEU A 312 19.95 17.13 3.83
N VAL A 313 18.94 16.26 3.83
CA VAL A 313 17.84 16.31 2.86
C VAL A 313 16.57 16.90 3.46
N VAL A 314 16.37 16.80 4.77
CA VAL A 314 15.29 17.48 5.49
C VAL A 314 15.90 18.20 6.70
N PRO A 315 15.85 19.54 6.78
CA PRO A 315 16.38 20.31 7.92
C PRO A 315 15.67 19.98 9.24
N GLU A 316 16.34 20.32 10.35
CA GLU A 316 15.79 20.10 11.68
C GLU A 316 14.45 20.84 11.86
N GLY A 317 13.44 20.11 12.33
CA GLY A 317 12.10 20.64 12.59
C GLY A 317 11.25 20.87 11.35
N GLU A 318 11.78 20.66 10.15
CA GLU A 318 11.01 20.71 8.90
C GLU A 318 10.43 19.34 8.56
N VAL A 319 9.35 19.34 7.80
CA VAL A 319 8.73 18.13 7.24
C VAL A 319 9.10 18.01 5.76
N ALA A 320 9.46 16.82 5.31
CA ALA A 320 9.74 16.57 3.91
C ALA A 320 8.51 16.92 3.04
N PRO A 321 8.66 17.73 1.99
CA PRO A 321 7.54 18.07 1.13
C PRO A 321 7.08 16.86 0.29
N ASP A 322 5.79 16.82 -0.04
CA ASP A 322 5.18 15.73 -0.82
C ASP A 322 5.93 15.44 -2.13
N GLY A 323 6.44 16.46 -2.81
CA GLY A 323 7.22 16.27 -4.03
C GLY A 323 8.51 15.47 -3.82
N MET A 324 9.18 15.60 -2.66
CA MET A 324 10.33 14.78 -2.29
C MET A 324 9.88 13.34 -2.00
N LEU A 325 8.80 13.17 -1.27
CA LEU A 325 8.28 11.86 -0.90
C LEU A 325 7.81 11.06 -2.12
N LEU A 326 7.13 11.72 -3.05
CA LEU A 326 6.65 11.11 -4.30
C LEU A 326 7.79 10.71 -5.25
N GLY A 327 8.94 11.40 -5.18
CA GLY A 327 10.13 11.11 -5.99
C GLY A 327 11.25 10.39 -5.23
N MET A 328 11.02 9.88 -4.03
CA MET A 328 12.06 9.34 -3.16
C MET A 328 12.72 8.08 -3.75
N ASN A 329 13.98 8.20 -4.14
CA ASN A 329 14.76 7.14 -4.79
C ASN A 329 16.12 6.88 -4.09
N PHE A 330 16.24 7.24 -2.83
CA PHE A 330 17.43 7.10 -2.01
C PHE A 330 17.10 6.51 -0.64
N TYR A 331 18.04 5.81 -0.03
CA TYR A 331 17.94 5.43 1.37
C TYR A 331 18.43 6.53 2.29
N VAL A 332 17.82 6.63 3.46
CA VAL A 332 18.32 7.47 4.56
C VAL A 332 19.60 6.88 5.15
N GLN A 333 20.39 7.73 5.80
CA GLN A 333 21.63 7.34 6.45
C GLN A 333 21.39 6.22 7.48
N GLY A 334 22.25 5.21 7.45
CA GLY A 334 22.21 4.06 8.35
C GLY A 334 21.60 2.80 7.74
N ILE A 335 20.92 2.90 6.61
CA ILE A 335 20.50 1.72 5.82
C ILE A 335 21.67 1.27 4.95
N ASP A 336 22.02 0.00 5.02
CA ASP A 336 23.06 -0.60 4.19
C ASP A 336 22.55 -0.98 2.78
N GLY A 337 23.45 -0.97 1.79
CA GLY A 337 23.14 -1.31 0.41
C GLY A 337 22.68 -0.11 -0.43
N GLU A 338 22.21 -0.38 -1.63
CA GLU A 338 21.75 0.62 -2.59
C GLU A 338 20.34 0.30 -3.05
N VAL A 339 19.56 1.32 -3.42
CA VAL A 339 18.30 1.12 -4.12
C VAL A 339 18.63 0.55 -5.50
N PRO A 340 18.08 -0.62 -5.89
CA PRO A 340 18.33 -1.17 -7.23
C PRO A 340 17.90 -0.20 -8.33
N GLN A 341 18.62 -0.25 -9.47
CA GLN A 341 18.36 0.61 -10.64
C GLN A 341 17.48 -0.12 -11.66
#